data_4bb874693937fe3f0a845135a683ec3f
#
_entry.id   4bb874693937fe3f0a845135a683ec3f
#
_cell.length_a   1.000
_cell.length_b   1.000
_cell.length_c   1.000
_cell.angle_alpha   90.00
_cell.angle_beta   90.00
_cell.angle_gamma   90.00
#
_symmetry.space_group_name_H-M   'P 1'
#
loop_
_entity.id
_entity.type
_entity.pdbx_description
1 polymer ?
#
loop_
_entity_poly.entity_id
_entity_poly.type
_entity_poly.pdbx_seq_one_letter_code
_entity_poly.pdbx_strand_id
1 'polypeptide(L)'
;MWISIILGFLLLLLSGYVLNVSAFDIIGWLVFYMFYPLYTPDWLRGYGVGALNGALWIIPTQFTFYLFAVLFLSFVKKNRSLWIVVLFVILTAIQLLMQKIVLPTINIAFFTKVFESSFFVHFPMFLFGMFVYFNFDFFYKITKNKFWLFFILHLGFFCCAYYLLDIQELSALASSKTLLRYPFMITMGLFVLSIGYTIPNLSQKLLRRNDISYCLYVFHMPIANVVLYKFGSGFFNMLLAIFATVCVSIFVYYFIEKRLLCMKKNTLR
;
A
#
# COMPACT_ATOMS: atom_id res chain seq x y z
N MET A 1 -7.10 -7.61 9.05
CA MET A 1 -7.60 -8.00 7.72
C MET A 1 -9.06 -8.47 7.77
N TRP A 2 -9.41 -9.60 8.38
CA TRP A 2 -10.78 -10.15 8.36
C TRP A 2 -11.83 -9.19 8.92
N ILE A 3 -11.56 -8.51 10.02
CA ILE A 3 -12.46 -7.50 10.60
C ILE A 3 -12.82 -6.41 9.58
N SER A 4 -11.87 -5.98 8.75
CA SER A 4 -12.15 -4.96 7.73
C SER A 4 -12.97 -5.51 6.55
N ILE A 5 -12.83 -6.79 6.22
CA ILE A 5 -13.68 -7.45 5.22
C ILE A 5 -15.12 -7.52 5.73
N ILE A 6 -15.30 -7.97 6.97
CA ILE A 6 -16.62 -8.05 7.59
C ILE A 6 -17.25 -6.65 7.71
N LEU A 7 -16.49 -5.68 8.23
CA LEU A 7 -16.98 -4.29 8.31
C LEU A 7 -17.31 -3.73 6.93
N GLY A 8 -16.44 -3.93 5.94
CA GLY A 8 -16.67 -3.47 4.57
C GLY A 8 -17.95 -4.08 3.98
N PHE A 9 -18.22 -5.34 4.23
CA PHE A 9 -19.44 -6.01 3.77
C PHE A 9 -20.68 -5.52 4.52
N LEU A 10 -20.58 -5.30 5.83
CA LEU A 10 -21.67 -4.69 6.62
C LEU A 10 -22.01 -3.28 6.12
N LEU A 11 -20.98 -2.46 5.88
CA LEU A 11 -21.14 -1.12 5.34
C LEU A 11 -21.77 -1.13 3.95
N LEU A 12 -21.41 -2.09 3.09
CA LEU A 12 -22.04 -2.29 1.79
C LEU A 12 -23.54 -2.58 1.95
N LEU A 13 -23.94 -3.50 2.83
CA LEU A 13 -25.35 -3.79 3.10
C LEU A 13 -26.10 -2.57 3.65
N LEU A 14 -25.52 -1.88 4.63
CA LEU A 14 -26.09 -0.67 5.24
C LEU A 14 -26.16 0.51 4.25
N SER A 15 -25.34 0.50 3.22
CA SER A 15 -25.39 1.53 2.17
C SER A 15 -26.62 1.40 1.27
N GLY A 16 -27.35 0.28 1.33
CA GLY A 16 -28.47 0.00 0.45
C GLY A 16 -28.04 -0.41 -0.97
N TYR A 17 -26.80 -0.85 -1.15
CA TYR A 17 -26.36 -1.41 -2.42
C TYR A 17 -27.09 -2.72 -2.71
N VAL A 18 -27.72 -2.79 -3.87
CA VAL A 18 -28.52 -3.96 -4.27
C VAL A 18 -27.61 -5.06 -4.82
N LEU A 19 -27.63 -6.22 -4.17
CA LEU A 19 -26.88 -7.39 -4.59
C LEU A 19 -27.79 -8.30 -5.45
N ASN A 20 -27.55 -8.29 -6.76
CA ASN A 20 -28.31 -9.15 -7.71
C ASN A 20 -27.63 -10.53 -7.86
N VAL A 21 -27.40 -11.20 -6.72
CA VAL A 21 -26.77 -12.53 -6.68
C VAL A 21 -27.31 -13.36 -5.54
N SER A 22 -27.14 -14.70 -5.63
CA SER A 22 -27.58 -15.61 -4.58
C SER A 22 -26.77 -15.43 -3.30
N ALA A 23 -27.37 -15.69 -2.13
CA ALA A 23 -26.67 -15.68 -0.86
C ALA A 23 -25.49 -16.67 -0.83
N PHE A 24 -25.62 -17.80 -1.54
CA PHE A 24 -24.58 -18.81 -1.64
C PHE A 24 -23.33 -18.28 -2.35
N ASP A 25 -23.50 -17.56 -3.47
CA ASP A 25 -22.39 -16.94 -4.20
C ASP A 25 -21.69 -15.86 -3.37
N ILE A 26 -22.46 -15.07 -2.59
CA ILE A 26 -21.90 -14.05 -1.69
C ILE A 26 -21.06 -14.72 -0.61
N ILE A 27 -21.57 -15.76 0.05
CA ILE A 27 -20.84 -16.45 1.12
C ILE A 27 -19.60 -17.13 0.54
N GLY A 28 -19.72 -17.83 -0.58
CA GLY A 28 -18.59 -18.47 -1.26
C GLY A 28 -17.50 -17.47 -1.62
N TRP A 29 -17.89 -16.31 -2.18
CA TRP A 29 -16.94 -15.25 -2.47
C TRP A 29 -16.30 -14.65 -1.22
N LEU A 30 -17.05 -14.38 -0.15
CA LEU A 30 -16.51 -13.84 1.10
C LEU A 30 -15.47 -14.78 1.72
N VAL A 31 -15.77 -16.08 1.76
CA VAL A 31 -14.81 -17.08 2.25
C VAL A 31 -13.55 -17.08 1.40
N PHE A 32 -13.68 -17.10 0.07
CA PHE A 32 -12.53 -17.01 -0.82
C PHE A 32 -11.74 -15.71 -0.62
N TYR A 33 -12.43 -14.57 -0.51
CA TYR A 33 -11.82 -13.25 -0.35
C TYR A 33 -11.05 -13.10 0.98
N MET A 34 -11.45 -13.82 2.03
CA MET A 34 -10.72 -13.84 3.31
C MET A 34 -9.29 -14.41 3.18
N PHE A 35 -9.06 -15.29 2.21
CA PHE A 35 -7.77 -15.91 1.96
C PHE A 35 -7.02 -15.27 0.78
N TYR A 36 -7.77 -14.80 -0.21
CA TYR A 36 -7.21 -14.25 -1.45
C TYR A 36 -7.94 -12.97 -1.89
N PRO A 37 -7.64 -11.81 -1.28
CA PRO A 37 -8.35 -10.55 -1.50
C PRO A 37 -7.95 -9.83 -2.81
N LEU A 38 -7.77 -10.58 -3.90
CA LEU A 38 -7.44 -10.05 -5.23
C LEU A 38 -8.61 -10.08 -6.21
N TYR A 39 -9.61 -10.93 -5.94
CA TYR A 39 -10.72 -11.11 -6.86
C TYR A 39 -11.94 -10.28 -6.45
N THR A 40 -12.40 -9.46 -7.38
CA THR A 40 -13.64 -8.68 -7.24
C THR A 40 -14.65 -9.17 -8.26
N PRO A 41 -15.82 -9.68 -7.83
CA PRO A 41 -16.86 -10.15 -8.74
C PRO A 41 -17.57 -8.98 -9.42
N ASP A 42 -18.20 -9.25 -10.56
CA ASP A 42 -18.84 -8.22 -11.39
C ASP A 42 -19.99 -7.51 -10.66
N TRP A 43 -20.73 -8.23 -9.81
CA TRP A 43 -21.83 -7.66 -9.03
C TRP A 43 -21.38 -6.62 -7.98
N LEU A 44 -20.08 -6.56 -7.65
CA LEU A 44 -19.52 -5.60 -6.70
C LEU A 44 -18.91 -4.38 -7.39
N ARG A 45 -18.68 -4.42 -8.71
CA ARG A 45 -17.97 -3.36 -9.44
C ARG A 45 -18.68 -2.00 -9.44
N GLY A 46 -19.99 -1.99 -9.23
CA GLY A 46 -20.78 -0.73 -9.11
C GLY A 46 -20.70 -0.07 -7.73
N TYR A 47 -20.02 -0.68 -6.74
CA TYR A 47 -19.94 -0.16 -5.39
C TYR A 47 -18.64 0.62 -5.16
N GLY A 48 -18.74 1.90 -4.88
CA GLY A 48 -17.59 2.76 -4.59
C GLY A 48 -16.55 2.77 -5.70
N VAL A 49 -15.34 2.31 -5.42
CA VAL A 49 -14.25 2.15 -6.40
C VAL A 49 -14.27 0.79 -7.11
N GLY A 50 -15.32 0.00 -6.95
CA GLY A 50 -15.47 -1.30 -7.59
C GLY A 50 -14.76 -2.47 -6.90
N ALA A 51 -14.33 -2.31 -5.66
CA ALA A 51 -13.75 -3.38 -4.85
C ALA A 51 -14.12 -3.21 -3.38
N LEU A 52 -14.46 -4.27 -2.65
CA LEU A 52 -14.84 -4.16 -1.24
C LEU A 52 -13.73 -3.51 -0.39
N ASN A 53 -12.53 -4.01 -0.52
CA ASN A 53 -11.33 -3.44 0.10
C ASN A 53 -10.11 -3.71 -0.77
N GLY A 54 -9.92 -2.88 -1.78
CA GLY A 54 -8.82 -3.01 -2.73
C GLY A 54 -7.42 -2.86 -2.11
N ALA A 55 -7.31 -2.34 -0.87
CA ALA A 55 -6.02 -2.21 -0.20
C ALA A 55 -5.45 -3.56 0.28
N LEU A 56 -6.28 -4.57 0.46
CA LEU A 56 -5.85 -5.84 1.07
C LEU A 56 -4.94 -6.70 0.20
N TRP A 57 -4.91 -6.47 -1.11
CA TRP A 57 -4.07 -7.25 -2.04
C TRP A 57 -2.58 -7.25 -1.69
N ILE A 58 -2.10 -6.18 -1.04
CA ILE A 58 -0.68 -6.07 -0.68
C ILE A 58 -0.28 -7.00 0.46
N ILE A 59 -1.23 -7.44 1.31
CA ILE A 59 -0.90 -8.27 2.48
C ILE A 59 -0.28 -9.62 2.10
N PRO A 60 -0.90 -10.46 1.22
CA PRO A 60 -0.25 -11.66 0.76
C PRO A 60 1.05 -11.37 -0.02
N THR A 61 1.11 -10.28 -0.76
CA THR A 61 2.32 -9.87 -1.48
C THR A 61 3.46 -9.50 -0.51
N GLN A 62 3.17 -8.78 0.57
CA GLN A 62 4.17 -8.48 1.62
C GLN A 62 4.69 -9.74 2.30
N PHE A 63 3.84 -10.74 2.51
CA PHE A 63 4.28 -12.00 3.07
C PHE A 63 5.35 -12.68 2.21
N THR A 64 5.18 -12.65 0.88
CA THR A 64 6.20 -13.13 -0.06
C THR A 64 7.49 -12.31 0.03
N PHE A 65 7.39 -10.99 0.27
CA PHE A 65 8.57 -10.13 0.47
C PHE A 65 9.38 -10.54 1.70
N TYR A 66 8.70 -10.77 2.84
CA TYR A 66 9.39 -11.18 4.06
C TYR A 66 10.05 -12.56 3.91
N LEU A 67 9.36 -13.52 3.31
CA LEU A 67 9.90 -14.83 3.06
C LEU A 67 11.16 -14.74 2.17
N PHE A 68 11.07 -14.00 1.07
CA PHE A 68 12.20 -13.81 0.17
C PHE A 68 13.35 -13.04 0.84
N ALA A 69 13.07 -12.01 1.63
CA ALA A 69 14.09 -11.25 2.34
C ALA A 69 14.89 -12.14 3.32
N VAL A 70 14.19 -12.99 4.09
CA VAL A 70 14.85 -13.95 4.99
C VAL A 70 15.75 -14.91 4.22
N LEU A 71 15.26 -15.49 3.13
CA LEU A 71 16.06 -16.38 2.28
C LEU A 71 17.25 -15.63 1.66
N PHE A 72 17.03 -14.47 1.06
CA PHE A 72 18.09 -13.67 0.46
C PHE A 72 19.19 -13.33 1.47
N LEU A 73 18.82 -12.87 2.69
CA LEU A 73 19.78 -12.50 3.72
C LEU A 73 20.50 -13.69 4.34
N SER A 74 19.94 -14.89 4.27
CA SER A 74 20.59 -16.11 4.71
C SER A 74 21.77 -16.50 3.79
N PHE A 75 21.63 -16.26 2.49
CA PHE A 75 22.67 -16.52 1.49
C PHE A 75 23.68 -15.36 1.38
N VAL A 76 23.22 -14.11 1.47
CA VAL A 76 24.06 -12.92 1.30
C VAL A 76 24.58 -12.41 2.64
N LYS A 77 25.75 -12.90 3.05
CA LYS A 77 26.40 -12.53 4.33
C LYS A 77 27.29 -11.28 4.19
N LYS A 78 27.96 -11.10 3.04
CA LYS A 78 28.89 -9.98 2.78
C LYS A 78 28.32 -9.07 1.69
N ASN A 79 28.73 -7.79 1.71
CA ASN A 79 28.37 -6.78 0.70
C ASN A 79 26.86 -6.69 0.41
N ARG A 80 26.04 -6.77 1.46
CA ARG A 80 24.58 -6.78 1.35
C ARG A 80 24.01 -5.63 0.54
N SER A 81 24.54 -4.42 0.73
CA SER A 81 24.12 -3.22 -0.02
C SER A 81 24.34 -3.39 -1.53
N LEU A 82 25.48 -3.96 -1.94
CA LEU A 82 25.77 -4.21 -3.35
C LEU A 82 24.78 -5.22 -3.96
N TRP A 83 24.56 -6.33 -3.27
CA TRP A 83 23.64 -7.36 -3.76
C TRP A 83 22.18 -6.89 -3.82
N ILE A 84 21.76 -6.00 -2.90
CA ILE A 84 20.45 -5.35 -2.95
C ILE A 84 20.34 -4.49 -4.21
N VAL A 85 21.37 -3.71 -4.54
CA VAL A 85 21.36 -2.88 -5.77
C VAL A 85 21.35 -3.76 -7.03
N VAL A 86 22.16 -4.82 -7.07
CA VAL A 86 22.17 -5.79 -8.19
C VAL A 86 20.78 -6.41 -8.38
N LEU A 87 20.15 -6.87 -7.30
CA LEU A 87 18.82 -7.45 -7.34
C LEU A 87 17.77 -6.44 -7.77
N PHE A 88 17.86 -5.18 -7.30
CA PHE A 88 16.99 -4.09 -7.73
C PHE A 88 17.07 -3.89 -9.25
N VAL A 89 18.28 -3.83 -9.80
CA VAL A 89 18.50 -3.65 -11.26
C VAL A 89 17.94 -4.84 -12.03
N ILE A 90 18.21 -6.08 -11.59
CA ILE A 90 17.71 -7.30 -12.24
C ILE A 90 16.17 -7.30 -12.27
N LEU A 91 15.52 -7.04 -11.12
CA LEU A 91 14.06 -7.06 -11.05
C LEU A 91 13.43 -5.93 -11.89
N THR A 92 14.06 -4.76 -11.92
CA THR A 92 13.64 -3.65 -12.78
C THR A 92 13.77 -4.04 -14.27
N ALA A 93 14.84 -4.68 -14.66
CA ALA A 93 15.03 -5.18 -16.02
C ALA A 93 13.99 -6.26 -16.40
N ILE A 94 13.72 -7.20 -15.50
CA ILE A 94 12.66 -8.22 -15.68
C ILE A 94 11.30 -7.54 -15.83
N GLN A 95 10.98 -6.56 -14.99
CA GLN A 95 9.72 -5.82 -15.08
C GLN A 95 9.57 -5.14 -16.44
N LEU A 96 10.62 -4.47 -16.94
CA LEU A 96 10.60 -3.81 -18.25
C LEU A 96 10.40 -4.81 -19.38
N LEU A 97 11.15 -5.91 -19.36
CA LEU A 97 11.05 -6.97 -20.36
C LEU A 97 9.62 -7.53 -20.39
N MET A 98 9.07 -7.85 -19.24
CA MET A 98 7.70 -8.35 -19.12
C MET A 98 6.68 -7.35 -19.67
N GLN A 99 6.76 -6.08 -19.26
CA GLN A 99 5.78 -5.07 -19.64
C GLN A 99 5.89 -4.61 -21.10
N LYS A 100 7.10 -4.52 -21.65
CA LYS A 100 7.33 -3.99 -23.00
C LYS A 100 7.27 -5.06 -24.08
N ILE A 101 7.59 -6.29 -23.78
CA ILE A 101 7.74 -7.38 -24.75
C ILE A 101 6.73 -8.51 -24.49
N VAL A 102 6.77 -9.12 -23.31
CA VAL A 102 6.03 -10.37 -23.05
C VAL A 102 4.52 -10.14 -22.94
N LEU A 103 4.07 -9.20 -22.11
CA LEU A 103 2.65 -8.95 -21.89
C LEU A 103 1.91 -8.45 -23.12
N PRO A 104 2.45 -7.52 -23.94
CA PRO A 104 1.83 -7.13 -25.20
C PRO A 104 1.73 -8.29 -26.20
N THR A 105 2.71 -9.21 -26.21
CA THR A 105 2.69 -10.37 -27.10
C THR A 105 1.62 -11.39 -26.70
N ILE A 106 1.46 -11.65 -25.37
CA ILE A 106 0.45 -12.56 -24.82
C ILE A 106 -0.95 -11.97 -24.97
N ASN A 107 -1.08 -10.65 -24.77
CA ASN A 107 -2.33 -9.88 -24.87
C ASN A 107 -3.53 -10.46 -24.06
N ILE A 108 -3.26 -11.04 -22.90
CA ILE A 108 -4.29 -11.58 -22.00
C ILE A 108 -4.38 -10.68 -20.77
N ALA A 109 -5.51 -9.97 -20.59
CA ALA A 109 -5.74 -9.02 -19.52
C ALA A 109 -5.56 -9.62 -18.11
N PHE A 110 -5.89 -10.90 -17.94
CA PHE A 110 -5.68 -11.60 -16.67
C PHE A 110 -4.19 -11.67 -16.29
N PHE A 111 -3.33 -12.09 -17.21
CA PHE A 111 -1.88 -12.16 -16.94
C PHE A 111 -1.28 -10.79 -16.65
N THR A 112 -1.73 -9.75 -17.34
CA THR A 112 -1.30 -8.38 -17.07
C THR A 112 -1.63 -7.96 -15.63
N LYS A 113 -2.88 -8.18 -15.19
CA LYS A 113 -3.30 -7.85 -13.81
C LYS A 113 -2.54 -8.65 -12.74
N VAL A 114 -2.34 -9.94 -12.96
CA VAL A 114 -1.57 -10.80 -12.06
C VAL A 114 -0.12 -10.33 -11.96
N PHE A 115 0.50 -9.98 -13.09
CA PHE A 115 1.86 -9.45 -13.10
C PHE A 115 1.95 -8.09 -12.40
N GLU A 116 1.02 -7.17 -12.66
CA GLU A 116 0.99 -5.83 -12.03
C GLU A 116 0.87 -5.88 -10.51
N SER A 117 0.23 -6.92 -9.96
CA SER A 117 0.13 -7.15 -8.50
C SER A 117 1.20 -8.10 -7.95
N SER A 118 2.14 -8.54 -8.78
CA SER A 118 3.13 -9.54 -8.40
C SER A 118 4.30 -8.99 -7.59
N PHE A 119 5.04 -9.93 -7.01
CA PHE A 119 6.33 -9.70 -6.36
C PHE A 119 7.30 -8.90 -7.26
N PHE A 120 7.43 -9.24 -8.53
CA PHE A 120 8.39 -8.62 -9.45
C PHE A 120 8.22 -7.11 -9.60
N VAL A 121 6.98 -6.64 -9.52
CA VAL A 121 6.65 -5.21 -9.67
C VAL A 121 6.87 -4.41 -8.38
N HIS A 122 6.59 -5.00 -7.22
CA HIS A 122 6.56 -4.26 -5.96
C HIS A 122 7.80 -4.48 -5.08
N PHE A 123 8.49 -5.61 -5.23
CA PHE A 123 9.66 -5.93 -4.43
C PHE A 123 10.83 -4.95 -4.61
N PRO A 124 11.10 -4.33 -5.78
CA PRO A 124 12.13 -3.32 -5.90
C PRO A 124 12.00 -2.17 -4.89
N MET A 125 10.77 -1.75 -4.56
CA MET A 125 10.57 -0.72 -3.53
C MET A 125 10.86 -1.24 -2.11
N PHE A 126 10.57 -2.50 -1.85
CA PHE A 126 10.96 -3.15 -0.60
C PHE A 126 12.49 -3.25 -0.47
N LEU A 127 13.20 -3.56 -1.58
CA LEU A 127 14.66 -3.54 -1.64
C LEU A 127 15.24 -2.15 -1.35
N PHE A 128 14.60 -1.09 -1.80
CA PHE A 128 14.99 0.27 -1.44
C PHE A 128 14.91 0.47 0.09
N GLY A 129 13.84 0.02 0.73
CA GLY A 129 13.73 0.04 2.20
C GLY A 129 14.83 -0.77 2.89
N MET A 130 15.17 -1.97 2.38
CA MET A 130 16.30 -2.77 2.88
C MET A 130 17.65 -2.04 2.68
N PHE A 131 17.84 -1.39 1.54
CA PHE A 131 19.04 -0.60 1.26
C PHE A 131 19.20 0.56 2.24
N VAL A 132 18.11 1.28 2.55
CA VAL A 132 18.09 2.32 3.58
C VAL A 132 18.46 1.73 4.95
N TYR A 133 17.92 0.59 5.30
CA TYR A 133 18.21 -0.08 6.59
C TYR A 133 19.69 -0.43 6.73
N PHE A 134 20.32 -1.05 5.72
CA PHE A 134 21.75 -1.41 5.77
C PHE A 134 22.70 -0.22 5.66
N ASN A 135 22.22 0.94 5.20
CA ASN A 135 22.98 2.19 5.10
C ASN A 135 22.34 3.28 5.96
N PHE A 136 21.80 2.91 7.12
CA PHE A 136 20.99 3.78 7.97
C PHE A 136 21.70 5.09 8.32
N ASP A 137 22.96 5.04 8.77
CA ASP A 137 23.71 6.22 9.18
C ASP A 137 23.88 7.23 8.04
N PHE A 138 24.09 6.75 6.82
CA PHE A 138 24.15 7.60 5.63
C PHE A 138 22.82 8.29 5.39
N PHE A 139 21.70 7.54 5.33
CA PHE A 139 20.38 8.10 5.10
C PHE A 139 19.92 9.03 6.22
N TYR A 140 20.23 8.70 7.47
CA TYR A 140 19.97 9.58 8.60
C TYR A 140 20.68 10.93 8.46
N LYS A 141 21.99 10.92 8.13
CA LYS A 141 22.78 12.15 7.93
C LYS A 141 22.26 13.02 6.80
N ILE A 142 21.85 12.44 5.68
CA ILE A 142 21.39 13.20 4.52
C ILE A 142 19.95 13.69 4.66
N THR A 143 19.09 13.06 5.47
CA THR A 143 17.66 13.40 5.58
C THR A 143 17.30 14.20 6.83
N LYS A 144 18.06 14.03 7.93
CA LYS A 144 17.79 14.72 9.19
C LYS A 144 17.80 16.24 9.03
N ASN A 145 16.78 16.90 9.56
CA ASN A 145 16.59 18.35 9.52
C ASN A 145 16.54 18.97 8.11
N LYS A 146 16.26 18.15 7.08
CA LYS A 146 16.19 18.59 5.69
C LYS A 146 14.80 18.41 5.07
N PHE A 147 13.77 18.59 5.86
CA PHE A 147 12.36 18.46 5.43
C PHE A 147 12.08 19.26 4.14
N TRP A 148 12.40 20.56 4.13
CA TRP A 148 12.12 21.44 2.99
C TRP A 148 12.88 21.05 1.72
N LEU A 149 14.11 20.55 1.85
CA LEU A 149 14.87 20.07 0.71
C LEU A 149 14.18 18.89 0.02
N PHE A 150 13.80 17.87 0.79
CA PHE A 150 13.17 16.67 0.22
C PHE A 150 11.71 16.91 -0.19
N PHE A 151 11.01 17.84 0.48
CA PHE A 151 9.69 18.29 0.05
C PHE A 151 9.77 18.98 -1.33
N ILE A 152 10.68 19.95 -1.50
CA ILE A 152 10.85 20.67 -2.77
C ILE A 152 11.32 19.72 -3.86
N LEU A 153 12.22 18.77 -3.55
CA LEU A 153 12.71 17.79 -4.51
C LEU A 153 11.57 16.87 -4.99
N HIS A 154 10.75 16.37 -4.08
CA HIS A 154 9.60 15.52 -4.44
C HIS A 154 8.53 16.30 -5.21
N LEU A 155 8.18 17.50 -4.75
CA LEU A 155 7.23 18.39 -5.43
C LEU A 155 7.75 18.81 -6.80
N GLY A 156 9.05 19.16 -6.89
CA GLY A 156 9.70 19.51 -8.16
C GLY A 156 9.68 18.37 -9.15
N PHE A 157 9.93 17.13 -8.71
CA PHE A 157 9.80 15.96 -9.55
C PHE A 157 8.36 15.80 -10.07
N PHE A 158 7.36 15.98 -9.20
CA PHE A 158 5.96 15.93 -9.58
C PHE A 158 5.59 17.01 -10.60
N CYS A 159 6.00 18.26 -10.33
CA CYS A 159 5.76 19.38 -11.27
C CYS A 159 6.45 19.16 -12.62
N CYS A 160 7.69 18.67 -12.64
CA CYS A 160 8.37 18.33 -13.87
C CYS A 160 7.63 17.23 -14.65
N ALA A 161 7.16 16.18 -13.97
CA ALA A 161 6.40 15.14 -14.61
C ALA A 161 5.06 15.65 -15.18
N TYR A 162 4.38 16.51 -14.43
CA TYR A 162 3.11 17.11 -14.85
C TYR A 162 3.28 18.03 -16.07
N TYR A 163 4.23 18.98 -16.00
CA TYR A 163 4.35 20.02 -17.04
C TYR A 163 5.22 19.62 -18.24
N LEU A 164 6.27 18.81 -18.02
CA LEU A 164 7.21 18.47 -19.09
C LEU A 164 6.89 17.13 -19.77
N LEU A 165 6.24 16.20 -19.04
CA LEU A 165 5.92 14.87 -19.56
C LEU A 165 4.42 14.66 -19.76
N ASP A 166 3.61 15.69 -19.53
CA ASP A 166 2.14 15.68 -19.65
C ASP A 166 1.46 14.54 -18.86
N ILE A 167 2.02 14.20 -17.70
CA ILE A 167 1.48 13.18 -16.83
C ILE A 167 0.57 13.84 -15.81
N GLN A 168 -0.70 13.98 -16.15
CA GLN A 168 -1.68 14.72 -15.34
C GLN A 168 -2.19 13.95 -14.12
N GLU A 169 -2.01 12.62 -14.09
CA GLU A 169 -2.48 11.80 -12.97
C GLU A 169 -1.34 11.26 -12.11
N LEU A 170 -1.45 11.47 -10.79
CA LEU A 170 -0.54 10.89 -9.81
C LEU A 170 -0.49 9.35 -9.90
N SER A 171 -1.61 8.74 -10.22
CA SER A 171 -1.75 7.31 -10.47
C SER A 171 -0.84 6.81 -11.59
N ALA A 172 -0.64 7.62 -12.63
CA ALA A 172 0.22 7.28 -13.76
C ALA A 172 1.70 7.26 -13.35
N LEU A 173 2.15 8.19 -12.49
CA LEU A 173 3.51 8.18 -11.94
C LEU A 173 3.78 6.98 -11.02
N ALA A 174 2.80 6.58 -10.23
CA ALA A 174 2.89 5.42 -9.37
C ALA A 174 2.66 4.09 -10.10
N SER A 175 2.23 4.15 -11.38
CA SER A 175 1.92 2.99 -12.19
C SER A 175 3.15 2.11 -12.43
N SER A 176 2.93 0.81 -12.41
CA SER A 176 3.95 -0.18 -12.78
C SER A 176 4.42 -0.06 -14.23
N LYS A 177 3.65 0.62 -15.09
CA LYS A 177 3.91 0.75 -16.54
C LYS A 177 5.00 1.76 -16.89
N THR A 178 5.41 2.61 -15.96
CA THR A 178 6.44 3.64 -16.20
C THR A 178 7.67 3.45 -15.32
N LEU A 179 8.85 3.73 -15.89
CA LEU A 179 10.11 3.82 -15.13
C LEU A 179 10.14 5.00 -14.16
N LEU A 180 9.37 6.04 -14.42
CA LEU A 180 9.27 7.22 -13.55
C LEU A 180 8.75 6.89 -12.16
N ARG A 181 8.11 5.74 -12.00
CA ARG A 181 7.72 5.19 -10.71
C ARG A 181 8.89 5.11 -9.73
N TYR A 182 10.06 4.66 -10.16
CA TYR A 182 11.20 4.46 -9.27
C TYR A 182 11.72 5.78 -8.68
N PRO A 183 12.09 6.81 -9.47
CA PRO A 183 12.50 8.09 -8.90
C PRO A 183 11.37 8.76 -8.10
N PHE A 184 10.11 8.63 -8.52
CA PHE A 184 8.97 9.13 -7.76
C PHE A 184 8.88 8.49 -6.37
N MET A 185 8.95 7.17 -6.27
CA MET A 185 8.88 6.43 -5.01
C MET A 185 10.12 6.65 -4.14
N ILE A 186 11.31 6.77 -4.73
CA ILE A 186 12.55 7.07 -4.00
C ILE A 186 12.48 8.48 -3.39
N THR A 187 12.09 9.49 -4.17
CA THR A 187 11.95 10.87 -3.66
C THR A 187 10.88 10.95 -2.57
N MET A 188 9.76 10.24 -2.73
CA MET A 188 8.71 10.11 -1.71
C MET A 188 9.24 9.44 -0.45
N GLY A 189 9.98 8.35 -0.57
CA GLY A 189 10.60 7.64 0.55
C GLY A 189 11.59 8.52 1.33
N LEU A 190 12.44 9.26 0.63
CA LEU A 190 13.39 10.21 1.24
C LEU A 190 12.66 11.37 1.94
N PHE A 191 11.57 11.86 1.35
CA PHE A 191 10.72 12.87 1.96
C PHE A 191 10.09 12.37 3.27
N VAL A 192 9.51 11.16 3.26
CA VAL A 192 8.93 10.54 4.47
C VAL A 192 9.99 10.33 5.56
N LEU A 193 11.19 9.84 5.20
CA LEU A 193 12.31 9.70 6.14
C LEU A 193 12.72 11.06 6.74
N SER A 194 12.75 12.12 5.91
CA SER A 194 13.10 13.45 6.40
C SER A 194 12.09 14.00 7.42
N ILE A 195 10.79 13.72 7.24
CA ILE A 195 9.76 14.05 8.24
C ILE A 195 10.06 13.33 9.56
N GLY A 196 10.24 12.00 9.49
CA GLY A 196 10.48 11.18 10.68
C GLY A 196 11.72 11.59 11.46
N TYR A 197 12.80 11.97 10.78
CA TYR A 197 14.06 12.36 11.43
C TYR A 197 14.14 13.84 11.81
N THR A 198 13.30 14.70 11.23
CA THR A 198 13.24 16.13 11.61
C THR A 198 12.37 16.31 12.87
N ILE A 199 11.32 15.52 13.03
CA ILE A 199 10.41 15.62 14.17
C ILE A 199 10.26 14.24 14.84
N PRO A 200 11.32 13.68 15.43
CA PRO A 200 11.35 12.28 15.88
C PRO A 200 10.35 11.96 16.99
N ASN A 201 9.96 12.96 17.78
CA ASN A 201 9.04 12.77 18.92
C ASN A 201 7.58 13.08 18.59
N LEU A 202 7.25 13.43 17.33
CA LEU A 202 5.88 13.81 16.96
C LEU A 202 4.89 12.67 17.19
N SER A 203 5.21 11.47 16.75
CA SER A 203 4.37 10.29 16.96
C SER A 203 4.22 9.92 18.43
N GLN A 204 5.28 10.10 19.23
CA GLN A 204 5.22 9.85 20.68
C GLN A 204 4.29 10.85 21.38
N LYS A 205 4.32 12.13 20.98
CA LYS A 205 3.47 13.18 21.54
C LYS A 205 2.03 13.02 21.11
N LEU A 206 1.77 12.80 19.81
CA LEU A 206 0.41 12.71 19.26
C LEU A 206 -0.26 11.37 19.57
N LEU A 207 0.46 10.27 19.39
CA LEU A 207 -0.12 8.92 19.47
C LEU A 207 0.21 8.21 20.80
N ARG A 208 0.95 8.85 21.72
CA ARG A 208 1.35 8.26 23.01
C ARG A 208 1.94 6.85 22.86
N ARG A 209 2.81 6.65 21.87
CA ARG A 209 3.41 5.36 21.48
C ARG A 209 2.43 4.29 20.98
N ASN A 210 1.21 4.67 20.60
CA ASN A 210 0.28 3.77 19.93
C ASN A 210 0.51 3.87 18.42
N ASP A 211 0.43 2.76 17.72
CA ASP A 211 0.53 2.72 16.26
C ASP A 211 -0.83 2.34 15.67
N ILE A 212 -1.51 3.33 15.11
CA ILE A 212 -2.81 3.14 14.45
C ILE A 212 -2.69 3.01 12.92
N SER A 213 -1.46 2.99 12.39
CA SER A 213 -1.21 3.02 10.94
C SER A 213 -1.80 1.80 10.23
N TYR A 214 -1.71 0.63 10.84
CA TYR A 214 -2.30 -0.59 10.30
C TYR A 214 -3.83 -0.49 10.22
N CYS A 215 -4.48 0.00 11.27
CA CYS A 215 -5.93 0.23 11.24
C CYS A 215 -6.32 1.26 10.17
N LEU A 216 -5.60 2.38 10.07
CA LEU A 216 -5.82 3.38 9.01
C LEU A 216 -5.74 2.74 7.64
N TYR A 217 -4.69 1.95 7.40
CA TYR A 217 -4.47 1.27 6.13
C TYR A 217 -5.59 0.28 5.81
N VAL A 218 -6.06 -0.48 6.78
CA VAL A 218 -7.02 -1.57 6.54
C VAL A 218 -8.47 -1.05 6.42
N PHE A 219 -8.81 0.08 7.06
CA PHE A 219 -10.18 0.59 7.10
C PHE A 219 -10.49 1.72 6.12
N HIS A 220 -9.47 2.38 5.51
CA HIS A 220 -9.73 3.53 4.64
C HIS A 220 -10.60 3.19 3.41
N MET A 221 -10.33 2.06 2.74
CA MET A 221 -11.07 1.68 1.53
C MET A 221 -12.55 1.36 1.79
N PRO A 222 -12.92 0.51 2.77
CA PRO A 222 -14.33 0.27 3.09
C PRO A 222 -15.10 1.56 3.39
N ILE A 223 -14.50 2.50 4.12
CA ILE A 223 -15.14 3.77 4.48
C ILE A 223 -15.24 4.70 3.27
N ALA A 224 -14.16 4.82 2.48
CA ALA A 224 -14.17 5.61 1.26
C ALA A 224 -15.23 5.12 0.26
N ASN A 225 -15.41 3.80 0.14
CA ASN A 225 -16.43 3.21 -0.73
C ASN A 225 -17.86 3.61 -0.33
N VAL A 226 -18.18 3.58 0.96
CA VAL A 226 -19.50 4.04 1.43
C VAL A 226 -19.73 5.51 1.13
N VAL A 227 -18.73 6.35 1.43
CA VAL A 227 -18.83 7.79 1.19
C VAL A 227 -18.99 8.06 -0.30
N LEU A 228 -18.18 7.42 -1.13
CA LEU A 228 -18.23 7.56 -2.58
C LEU A 228 -19.57 7.10 -3.16
N TYR A 229 -20.08 5.97 -2.70
CA TYR A 229 -21.37 5.43 -3.15
C TYR A 229 -22.56 6.29 -2.74
N LYS A 230 -22.56 6.80 -1.48
CA LYS A 230 -23.69 7.59 -0.94
C LYS A 230 -23.68 9.05 -1.37
N PHE A 231 -22.51 9.67 -1.40
CA PHE A 231 -22.36 11.12 -1.55
C PHE A 231 -21.62 11.53 -2.82
N GLY A 232 -21.05 10.57 -3.56
CA GLY A 232 -20.27 10.82 -4.75
C GLY A 232 -18.86 11.35 -4.47
N SER A 233 -18.16 11.71 -5.54
CA SER A 233 -16.81 12.31 -5.48
C SER A 233 -16.92 13.82 -5.15
N GLY A 234 -15.97 14.33 -4.33
CA GLY A 234 -15.88 15.74 -4.01
C GLY A 234 -14.94 16.01 -2.84
N PHE A 235 -14.45 17.23 -2.74
CA PHE A 235 -13.48 17.61 -1.71
C PHE A 235 -14.01 17.40 -0.29
N PHE A 236 -15.24 17.82 0.00
CA PHE A 236 -15.86 17.63 1.31
C PHE A 236 -16.12 16.16 1.63
N ASN A 237 -16.50 15.36 0.65
CA ASN A 237 -16.70 13.92 0.81
C ASN A 237 -15.38 13.19 1.06
N MET A 238 -14.30 13.64 0.44
CA MET A 238 -12.95 13.16 0.74
C MET A 238 -12.56 13.47 2.20
N LEU A 239 -12.79 14.68 2.68
CA LEU A 239 -12.53 15.03 4.08
C LEU A 239 -13.38 14.21 5.05
N LEU A 240 -14.66 13.98 4.73
CA LEU A 240 -15.54 13.11 5.50
C LEU A 240 -15.00 11.68 5.56
N ALA A 241 -14.55 11.12 4.44
CA ALA A 241 -13.96 9.78 4.38
C ALA A 241 -12.68 9.69 5.24
N ILE A 242 -11.79 10.69 5.17
CA ILE A 242 -10.58 10.76 5.99
C ILE A 242 -10.95 10.81 7.47
N PHE A 243 -11.84 11.71 7.87
CA PHE A 243 -12.25 11.85 9.26
C PHE A 243 -12.87 10.56 9.80
N ALA A 244 -13.84 9.99 9.08
CA ALA A 244 -14.48 8.74 9.46
C ALA A 244 -13.46 7.59 9.56
N THR A 245 -12.50 7.52 8.64
CA THR A 245 -11.42 6.51 8.67
C THR A 245 -10.58 6.66 9.95
N VAL A 246 -10.19 7.87 10.30
CA VAL A 246 -9.41 8.12 11.53
C VAL A 246 -10.21 7.71 12.76
N CYS A 247 -11.49 8.10 12.86
CA CYS A 247 -12.34 7.74 13.99
C CYS A 247 -12.50 6.22 14.15
N VAL A 248 -12.83 5.52 13.06
CA VAL A 248 -12.98 4.06 13.07
C VAL A 248 -11.66 3.37 13.41
N SER A 249 -10.55 3.84 12.86
CA SER A 249 -9.22 3.27 13.10
C SER A 249 -8.80 3.42 14.56
N ILE A 250 -9.02 4.58 15.17
CA ILE A 250 -8.77 4.80 16.59
C ILE A 250 -9.63 3.87 17.43
N PHE A 251 -10.94 3.77 17.13
CA PHE A 251 -11.85 2.88 17.85
C PHE A 251 -11.37 1.42 17.77
N VAL A 252 -11.15 0.89 16.57
CA VAL A 252 -10.72 -0.50 16.38
C VAL A 252 -9.36 -0.77 17.04
N TYR A 253 -8.42 0.17 16.93
CA TYR A 253 -7.13 0.04 17.59
C TYR A 253 -7.28 -0.14 19.09
N TYR A 254 -7.99 0.74 19.78
CA TYR A 254 -8.09 0.69 21.25
C TYR A 254 -8.93 -0.48 21.75
N PHE A 255 -10.02 -0.82 21.07
CA PHE A 255 -10.95 -1.86 21.53
C PHE A 255 -10.54 -3.27 21.13
N ILE A 256 -9.80 -3.43 20.01
CA ILE A 256 -9.48 -4.74 19.46
C ILE A 256 -7.96 -4.94 19.42
N GLU A 257 -7.24 -4.17 18.61
CA GLU A 257 -5.83 -4.43 18.28
C GLU A 257 -4.94 -4.34 19.53
N LYS A 258 -5.08 -3.28 20.30
CA LYS A 258 -4.28 -3.07 21.52
C LYS A 258 -4.50 -4.19 22.55
N ARG A 259 -5.73 -4.68 22.69
CA ARG A 259 -6.04 -5.81 23.59
C ARG A 259 -5.35 -7.10 23.13
N LEU A 260 -5.42 -7.41 21.83
CA LEU A 260 -4.76 -8.58 21.26
C LEU A 260 -3.23 -8.51 21.40
N LEU A 261 -2.63 -7.33 21.20
CA LEU A 261 -1.19 -7.12 21.41
C LEU A 261 -0.78 -7.31 22.88
N CYS A 262 -1.60 -6.86 23.83
CA CYS A 262 -1.37 -7.08 25.25
C CYS A 262 -1.45 -8.57 25.63
N MET A 263 -2.42 -9.31 25.09
CA MET A 263 -2.55 -10.75 25.33
C MET A 263 -1.33 -11.52 24.79
N LYS A 264 -0.88 -11.21 23.57
CA LYS A 264 0.33 -11.81 22.98
C LYS A 264 1.58 -11.58 23.83
N LYS A 265 1.73 -10.42 24.45
CA LYS A 265 2.88 -10.10 25.29
C LYS A 265 2.88 -10.90 26.61
N ASN A 266 1.71 -11.24 27.12
CA ASN A 266 1.56 -12.05 28.34
C ASN A 266 1.79 -13.56 28.09
N THR A 267 1.53 -14.05 26.87
CA THR A 267 1.75 -15.46 26.50
C THR A 267 3.21 -15.78 26.17
N LEU A 268 4.03 -14.77 25.91
CA LEU A 268 5.46 -14.91 25.59
C LEU A 268 6.39 -14.68 26.81
N ARG A 269 5.82 -14.43 27.98
CA ARG A 269 6.49 -14.40 29.28
C ARG A 269 6.21 -15.67 30.06
#